data_f8ecb4e93c7ac2b043e3d3a5fffe853a
#
_entry.id   f8ecb4e93c7ac2b043e3d3a5fffe853a
#
_cell.length_a   1.000
_cell.length_b   1.000
_cell.length_c   1.000
_cell.angle_alpha   90.00
_cell.angle_beta   90.00
_cell.angle_gamma   90.00
#
_symmetry.space_group_name_H-M   'P 1'
#
loop_
_entity.id
_entity.type
_entity.pdbx_description
1 polymer ?
#
loop_
_entity_poly.entity_id
_entity_poly.type
_entity_poly.pdbx_seq_one_letter_code
_entity_poly.pdbx_strand_id
1 'polypeptide(L)'
;VSPTRAIAQLRSLWTNVPSDPEFEQRLAEWLAAEEDRRTTWLAWLGSQAVGMASLFEYRRMPRPGRSDSRWGYLSNMFVCEESRNQGIGSALLAAIIAAADKRDYARLVLSPSEAAVAFYKRAGFAVPDGAAGGDRLLVRGESLAP
;
A
#
# COMPACT_ATOMS: atom_id res chain seq x y z
N VAL A 1 -13.22 -10.03 14.75
CA VAL A 1 -12.07 -10.63 14.06
C VAL A 1 -10.86 -9.74 14.30
N SER A 2 -9.73 -10.33 14.65
CA SER A 2 -8.48 -9.57 14.82
C SER A 2 -7.98 -9.03 13.48
N PRO A 3 -7.20 -7.93 13.48
CA PRO A 3 -6.59 -7.44 12.25
C PRO A 3 -5.74 -8.50 11.51
N THR A 4 -4.96 -9.30 12.23
CA THR A 4 -4.17 -10.37 11.63
C THR A 4 -5.05 -11.37 10.89
N ARG A 5 -6.12 -11.81 11.52
CA ARG A 5 -7.05 -12.77 10.90
C ARG A 5 -7.77 -12.17 9.69
N ALA A 6 -8.15 -10.89 9.79
CA ALA A 6 -8.74 -10.17 8.67
C ALA A 6 -7.80 -10.12 7.47
N ILE A 7 -6.52 -9.79 7.69
CA ILE A 7 -5.51 -9.78 6.64
C ILE A 7 -5.32 -11.18 6.06
N ALA A 8 -5.27 -12.22 6.91
CA ALA A 8 -5.14 -13.59 6.45
C ALA A 8 -6.29 -14.01 5.54
N GLN A 9 -7.52 -13.65 5.91
CA GLN A 9 -8.69 -13.92 5.08
C GLN A 9 -8.63 -13.21 3.73
N LEU A 10 -8.23 -11.94 3.71
CA LEU A 10 -8.09 -11.17 2.47
C LEU A 10 -6.97 -11.74 1.57
N ARG A 11 -5.84 -12.13 2.16
CA ARG A 11 -4.76 -12.78 1.40
C ARG A 11 -5.22 -14.10 0.79
N SER A 12 -5.98 -14.89 1.53
CA SER A 12 -6.57 -16.14 1.05
C SER A 12 -7.48 -15.91 -0.15
N LEU A 13 -8.37 -14.91 -0.06
CA LEU A 13 -9.25 -14.55 -1.17
C LEU A 13 -8.46 -14.08 -2.40
N TRP A 14 -7.44 -13.27 -2.18
CA TRP A 14 -6.63 -12.71 -3.26
C TRP A 14 -5.83 -13.78 -3.99
N THR A 15 -5.21 -14.68 -3.25
CA THR A 15 -4.35 -15.72 -3.83
C THR A 15 -5.11 -16.97 -4.22
N ASN A 16 -6.37 -17.08 -3.81
CA ASN A 16 -7.20 -18.29 -3.96
C ASN A 16 -6.55 -19.53 -3.33
N VAL A 17 -5.87 -19.32 -2.19
CA VAL A 17 -5.25 -20.37 -1.40
C VAL A 17 -5.81 -20.29 0.02
N PRO A 18 -6.36 -21.39 0.58
CA PRO A 18 -6.91 -21.36 1.93
C PRO A 18 -5.89 -20.96 2.98
N SER A 19 -6.34 -20.13 3.93
CA SER A 19 -5.55 -19.83 5.12
C SER A 19 -5.66 -20.97 6.14
N ASP A 20 -4.63 -21.13 6.95
CA ASP A 20 -4.59 -22.08 8.03
C ASP A 20 -3.89 -21.45 9.26
N PRO A 21 -3.93 -22.12 10.45
CA PRO A 21 -3.31 -21.58 11.66
C PRO A 21 -1.81 -21.35 11.54
N GLU A 22 -1.10 -22.17 10.78
CA GLU A 22 0.34 -21.99 10.55
C GLU A 22 0.61 -20.70 9.75
N PHE A 23 -0.16 -20.45 8.70
CA PHE A 23 -0.05 -19.20 7.93
C PHE A 23 -0.39 -18.00 8.82
N GLU A 24 -1.47 -18.07 9.60
CA GLU A 24 -1.85 -16.97 10.49
C GLU A 24 -0.73 -16.66 11.49
N GLN A 25 -0.05 -17.68 12.01
CA GLN A 25 1.09 -17.50 12.92
C GLN A 25 2.27 -16.80 12.22
N ARG A 26 2.63 -17.26 11.02
CA ARG A 26 3.71 -16.62 10.25
C ARG A 26 3.38 -15.17 9.90
N LEU A 27 2.12 -14.91 9.56
CA LEU A 27 1.66 -13.54 9.28
C LEU A 27 1.75 -12.65 10.51
N ALA A 28 1.33 -13.15 11.67
CA ALA A 28 1.41 -12.41 12.93
C ALA A 28 2.86 -12.05 13.27
N GLU A 29 3.78 -12.97 13.09
CA GLU A 29 5.21 -12.75 13.32
C GLU A 29 5.77 -11.71 12.34
N TRP A 30 5.39 -11.80 11.08
CA TRP A 30 5.82 -10.84 10.06
C TRP A 30 5.29 -9.43 10.34
N LEU A 31 4.01 -9.31 10.69
CA LEU A 31 3.41 -8.01 11.02
C LEU A 31 4.10 -7.38 12.24
N ALA A 32 4.40 -8.17 13.26
CA ALA A 32 5.12 -7.68 14.45
C ALA A 32 6.54 -7.21 14.10
N ALA A 33 7.25 -7.95 13.27
CA ALA A 33 8.61 -7.60 12.86
C ALA A 33 8.68 -6.35 12.00
N GLU A 34 7.61 -6.04 11.27
CA GLU A 34 7.55 -4.94 10.32
C GLU A 34 6.84 -3.68 10.85
N GLU A 35 6.31 -3.72 12.10
CA GLU A 35 5.40 -2.67 12.59
C GLU A 35 6.01 -1.27 12.66
N ASP A 36 7.33 -1.13 12.77
CA ASP A 36 8.00 0.16 12.84
C ASP A 36 8.10 0.88 11.48
N ARG A 37 7.93 0.16 10.39
CA ARG A 37 8.11 0.69 9.03
C ARG A 37 6.98 0.34 8.06
N ARG A 38 5.99 -0.43 8.51
CA ARG A 38 4.89 -0.86 7.65
C ARG A 38 3.56 -0.63 8.35
N THR A 39 2.60 -0.06 7.62
CA THR A 39 1.24 0.14 8.09
C THR A 39 0.28 -0.52 7.11
N THR A 40 -0.70 -1.23 7.61
CA THR A 40 -1.76 -1.83 6.79
C THR A 40 -3.10 -1.22 7.16
N TRP A 41 -3.82 -0.74 6.17
CA TRP A 41 -5.19 -0.26 6.33
C TRP A 41 -6.14 -1.36 5.93
N LEU A 42 -7.22 -1.48 6.70
CA LEU A 42 -8.31 -2.41 6.42
C LEU A 42 -9.59 -1.63 6.18
N ALA A 43 -10.35 -2.02 5.16
CA ALA A 43 -11.68 -1.50 4.92
C ALA A 43 -12.70 -2.52 5.42
N TRP A 44 -13.67 -2.05 6.20
CA TRP A 44 -14.69 -2.89 6.83
C TRP A 44 -16.08 -2.51 6.33
N LEU A 45 -16.88 -3.52 6.03
CA LEU A 45 -18.32 -3.37 5.90
C LEU A 45 -18.96 -4.15 7.05
N GLY A 46 -19.51 -3.42 8.03
CA GLY A 46 -19.93 -4.04 9.28
C GLY A 46 -18.76 -4.72 9.99
N SER A 47 -18.88 -6.01 10.25
CA SER A 47 -17.85 -6.81 10.91
C SER A 47 -16.93 -7.56 9.94
N GLN A 48 -17.12 -7.37 8.63
CA GLN A 48 -16.34 -8.07 7.61
C GLN A 48 -15.31 -7.15 6.96
N ALA A 49 -14.04 -7.58 6.94
CA ALA A 49 -13.01 -6.91 6.19
C ALA A 49 -13.18 -7.20 4.70
N VAL A 50 -13.24 -6.15 3.88
CA VAL A 50 -13.50 -6.27 2.44
C VAL A 50 -12.38 -5.69 1.58
N GLY A 51 -11.39 -5.07 2.17
CA GLY A 51 -10.26 -4.52 1.45
C GLY A 51 -9.08 -4.22 2.35
N MET A 52 -7.91 -4.12 1.74
CA MET A 52 -6.67 -3.77 2.44
C MET A 52 -5.72 -3.04 1.51
N ALA A 53 -4.79 -2.30 2.12
CA ALA A 53 -3.64 -1.73 1.44
C ALA A 53 -2.52 -1.51 2.45
N SER A 54 -1.28 -1.67 2.02
CA SER A 54 -0.10 -1.53 2.88
C SER A 54 0.79 -0.41 2.39
N LEU A 55 1.45 0.24 3.34
CA LEU A 55 2.42 1.29 3.09
C LEU A 55 3.71 0.93 3.81
N PHE A 56 4.79 0.82 3.05
CA PHE A 56 6.14 0.60 3.58
C PHE A 56 6.88 1.94 3.62
N GLU A 57 7.47 2.27 4.78
CA GLU A 57 8.26 3.49 4.94
C GLU A 57 9.73 3.20 4.60
N TYR A 58 10.22 3.84 3.56
CA TYR A 58 11.64 3.81 3.21
C TYR A 58 12.33 5.04 3.81
N ARG A 59 13.33 4.81 4.65
CA ARG A 59 14.15 5.85 5.28
C ARG A 59 15.42 6.03 4.47
N ARG A 60 15.60 7.21 3.90
CA ARG A 60 16.75 7.49 3.04
C ARG A 60 18.01 7.62 3.86
N MET A 61 19.15 7.28 3.24
CA MET A 61 20.46 7.56 3.84
C MET A 61 20.58 9.06 4.09
N PRO A 62 20.99 9.49 5.31
CA PRO A 62 21.20 10.91 5.59
C PRO A 62 22.18 11.57 4.62
N ARG A 63 21.93 12.85 4.32
CA ARG A 63 22.76 13.64 3.40
C ARG A 63 23.22 14.93 4.08
N PRO A 64 24.46 15.37 3.83
CA PRO A 64 24.94 16.63 4.37
C PRO A 64 24.07 17.80 3.91
N GLY A 65 23.80 18.74 4.80
CA GLY A 65 23.09 19.97 4.49
C GLY A 65 21.59 19.80 4.24
N ARG A 66 21.03 18.62 4.47
CA ARG A 66 19.59 18.36 4.32
C ARG A 66 19.05 17.61 5.54
N SER A 67 17.79 17.85 5.85
CA SER A 67 17.07 17.07 6.85
C SER A 67 16.83 15.66 6.35
N ASP A 68 16.62 14.71 7.26
CA ASP A 68 16.30 13.34 6.93
C ASP A 68 15.00 13.27 6.13
N SER A 69 14.96 12.34 5.18
CA SER A 69 13.86 12.20 4.24
C SER A 69 13.36 10.76 4.21
N ARG A 70 12.05 10.61 4.04
CA ARG A 70 11.36 9.33 3.94
C ARG A 70 10.42 9.35 2.76
N TRP A 71 10.14 8.18 2.23
CA TRP A 71 9.09 8.03 1.22
C TRP A 71 8.35 6.70 1.44
N GLY A 72 7.20 6.55 0.83
CA GLY A 72 6.35 5.39 1.03
C GLY A 72 6.20 4.55 -0.23
N TYR A 73 6.24 3.23 -0.07
CA TYR A 73 5.90 2.27 -1.13
C TYR A 73 4.56 1.63 -0.81
N LEU A 74 3.58 1.86 -1.68
CA LEU A 74 2.24 1.30 -1.56
C LEU A 74 2.20 -0.07 -2.20
N SER A 75 1.68 -1.04 -1.47
CA SER A 75 1.55 -2.42 -1.94
C SER A 75 0.32 -3.09 -1.37
N ASN A 76 0.02 -4.28 -1.87
CA ASN A 76 -1.04 -5.14 -1.36
C ASN A 76 -2.43 -4.46 -1.35
N MET A 77 -2.69 -3.62 -2.36
CA MET A 77 -4.01 -3.03 -2.56
C MET A 77 -4.95 -4.11 -3.10
N PHE A 78 -5.94 -4.48 -2.32
CA PHE A 78 -6.90 -5.50 -2.69
C PHE A 78 -8.28 -5.15 -2.13
N VAL A 79 -9.31 -5.32 -2.95
CA VAL A 79 -10.72 -5.23 -2.55
C VAL A 79 -11.41 -6.50 -3.00
N CYS A 80 -12.22 -7.10 -2.13
CA CYS A 80 -13.00 -8.28 -2.45
C CYS A 80 -13.85 -8.04 -3.71
N GLU A 81 -13.96 -9.04 -4.55
CA GLU A 81 -14.63 -8.93 -5.85
C GLU A 81 -16.05 -8.39 -5.74
N GLU A 82 -16.84 -8.92 -4.79
CA GLU A 82 -18.22 -8.51 -4.57
C GLU A 82 -18.37 -7.11 -3.99
N SER A 83 -17.29 -6.51 -3.50
CA SER A 83 -17.28 -5.17 -2.91
C SER A 83 -16.62 -4.13 -3.82
N ARG A 84 -16.20 -4.50 -5.02
CA ARG A 84 -15.58 -3.58 -5.99
C ARG A 84 -16.60 -2.60 -6.56
N ASN A 85 -16.08 -1.48 -7.10
CA ASN A 85 -16.88 -0.41 -7.71
C ASN A 85 -17.83 0.29 -6.73
N GLN A 86 -17.48 0.28 -5.43
CA GLN A 86 -18.22 0.95 -4.36
C GLN A 86 -17.40 2.04 -3.67
N GLY A 87 -16.26 2.42 -4.23
CA GLY A 87 -15.39 3.45 -3.67
C GLY A 87 -14.45 2.99 -2.56
N ILE A 88 -14.37 1.69 -2.27
CA ILE A 88 -13.54 1.16 -1.18
C ILE A 88 -12.06 1.35 -1.48
N GLY A 89 -11.62 1.02 -2.69
CA GLY A 89 -10.24 1.25 -3.11
C GLY A 89 -9.85 2.73 -3.03
N SER A 90 -10.74 3.61 -3.46
CA SER A 90 -10.53 5.05 -3.37
C SER A 90 -10.42 5.54 -1.93
N ALA A 91 -11.22 4.98 -1.02
CA ALA A 91 -11.16 5.32 0.40
C ALA A 91 -9.84 4.86 1.03
N LEU A 92 -9.39 3.65 0.71
CA LEU A 92 -8.08 3.13 1.16
C LEU A 92 -6.95 4.02 0.66
N LEU A 93 -6.97 4.37 -0.62
CA LEU A 93 -5.93 5.21 -1.21
C LEU A 93 -5.93 6.62 -0.60
N ALA A 94 -7.10 7.21 -0.37
CA ALA A 94 -7.22 8.51 0.28
C ALA A 94 -6.63 8.50 1.69
N ALA A 95 -6.88 7.44 2.46
CA ALA A 95 -6.31 7.29 3.80
C ALA A 95 -4.78 7.20 3.77
N ILE A 96 -4.24 6.47 2.80
CA ILE A 96 -2.78 6.33 2.63
C ILE A 96 -2.15 7.66 2.22
N ILE A 97 -2.75 8.38 1.28
CA ILE A 97 -2.26 9.71 0.85
C ILE A 97 -2.26 10.68 2.04
N ALA A 98 -3.33 10.70 2.82
CA ALA A 98 -3.41 11.54 4.01
C ALA A 98 -2.31 11.19 5.03
N ALA A 99 -2.05 9.91 5.24
CA ALA A 99 -0.98 9.47 6.14
C ALA A 99 0.41 9.85 5.62
N ALA A 100 0.64 9.74 4.31
CA ALA A 100 1.89 10.14 3.68
C ALA A 100 2.15 11.64 3.85
N ASP A 101 1.12 12.46 3.64
CA ASP A 101 1.21 13.91 3.81
C ASP A 101 1.49 14.27 5.28
N LYS A 102 0.81 13.63 6.21
CA LYS A 102 1.00 13.85 7.65
C LYS A 102 2.39 13.45 8.13
N ARG A 103 2.98 12.42 7.53
CA ARG A 103 4.31 11.92 7.86
C ARG A 103 5.42 12.63 7.08
N ASP A 104 5.09 13.63 6.28
CA ASP A 104 6.04 14.36 5.43
C ASP A 104 6.84 13.45 4.49
N TYR A 105 6.20 12.45 3.92
CA TYR A 105 6.85 11.63 2.91
C TYR A 105 7.14 12.46 1.66
N ALA A 106 8.37 12.38 1.17
CA ALA A 106 8.77 13.06 -0.06
C ALA A 106 7.94 12.61 -1.26
N ARG A 107 7.53 11.34 -1.26
CA ARG A 107 6.73 10.76 -2.34
C ARG A 107 6.07 9.46 -1.92
N LEU A 108 5.09 9.05 -2.72
CA LEU A 108 4.55 7.69 -2.72
C LEU A 108 4.92 7.03 -4.05
N VAL A 109 5.32 5.77 -3.98
CA VAL A 109 5.70 4.97 -5.15
C VAL A 109 4.89 3.68 -5.14
N LEU A 110 4.49 3.21 -6.30
CA LEU A 110 3.82 1.91 -6.44
C LEU A 110 4.08 1.31 -7.81
N SER A 111 3.89 0.01 -7.91
CA SER A 111 3.95 -0.74 -9.17
C SER A 111 2.52 -1.25 -9.48
N PRO A 112 1.77 -0.58 -10.36
CA PRO A 112 0.37 -0.93 -10.62
C PRO A 112 0.25 -2.10 -11.59
N SER A 113 -0.87 -2.83 -11.51
CA SER A 113 -1.32 -3.66 -12.62
C SER A 113 -1.78 -2.73 -13.75
N GLU A 114 -1.81 -3.24 -14.99
CA GLU A 114 -2.30 -2.45 -16.13
C GLU A 114 -3.71 -1.93 -15.90
N ALA A 115 -4.57 -2.77 -15.33
CA ALA A 115 -5.96 -2.41 -15.07
C ALA A 115 -6.10 -1.30 -14.02
N ALA A 116 -5.12 -1.12 -13.14
CA ALA A 116 -5.18 -0.15 -12.05
C ALA A 116 -4.52 1.20 -12.38
N VAL A 117 -3.82 1.33 -13.50
CA VAL A 117 -3.08 2.55 -13.85
C VAL A 117 -3.97 3.79 -13.84
N ALA A 118 -5.14 3.73 -14.50
CA ALA A 118 -6.04 4.87 -14.56
C ALA A 118 -6.55 5.27 -13.16
N PHE A 119 -6.82 4.30 -12.30
CA PHE A 119 -7.24 4.53 -10.93
C PHE A 119 -6.21 5.35 -10.15
N TYR A 120 -4.93 4.98 -10.24
CA TYR A 120 -3.87 5.70 -9.54
C TYR A 120 -3.58 7.05 -10.18
N LYS A 121 -3.64 7.16 -11.50
CA LYS A 121 -3.45 8.46 -12.18
C LYS A 121 -4.50 9.48 -11.76
N ARG A 122 -5.74 9.07 -11.56
CA ARG A 122 -6.80 9.98 -11.07
C ARG A 122 -6.49 10.51 -9.67
N ALA A 123 -5.71 9.78 -8.88
CA ALA A 123 -5.30 10.20 -7.53
C ALA A 123 -4.01 11.03 -7.52
N GLY A 124 -3.47 11.40 -8.67
CA GLY A 124 -2.29 12.26 -8.76
C GLY A 124 -0.98 11.52 -8.95
N PHE A 125 -1.02 10.22 -9.20
CA PHE A 125 0.18 9.46 -9.54
C PHE A 125 0.52 9.62 -11.01
N ALA A 126 1.82 9.62 -11.34
CA ALA A 126 2.29 9.78 -12.70
C ALA A 126 3.51 8.87 -12.94
N VAL A 127 3.78 8.61 -14.22
CA VAL A 127 5.02 7.93 -14.63
C VAL A 127 6.18 8.87 -14.34
N PRO A 128 7.25 8.38 -13.67
CA PRO A 128 8.41 9.22 -13.38
C PRO A 128 9.08 9.72 -14.66
N ASP A 129 9.58 10.96 -14.64
CA ASP A 129 10.37 11.51 -15.74
C ASP A 129 11.63 10.66 -15.96
N GLY A 130 11.93 10.37 -17.23
CA GLY A 130 13.10 9.59 -17.61
C GLY A 130 12.96 8.09 -17.39
N ALA A 131 11.76 7.61 -17.01
CA ALA A 131 11.52 6.18 -16.92
C ALA A 131 11.67 5.52 -18.30
N ALA A 132 12.43 4.41 -18.34
CA ALA A 132 12.56 3.62 -19.55
C ALA A 132 11.25 2.90 -19.85
N GLY A 133 10.95 2.67 -21.12
CA GLY A 133 9.79 1.90 -21.53
C GLY A 133 9.82 0.50 -20.90
N GLY A 134 8.78 0.15 -20.17
CA GLY A 134 8.70 -1.10 -19.42
C GLY A 134 8.77 -0.93 -17.91
N ASP A 135 9.28 0.18 -17.43
CA ASP A 135 9.20 0.52 -16.01
C ASP A 135 7.76 0.90 -15.68
N ARG A 136 7.17 0.16 -14.74
CA ARG A 136 5.76 0.31 -14.40
C ARG A 136 5.56 0.90 -13.02
N LEU A 137 6.43 1.85 -12.66
CA LEU A 137 6.27 2.59 -11.41
C LEU A 137 5.40 3.81 -11.66
N LEU A 138 4.54 4.10 -10.70
CA LEU A 138 3.84 5.37 -10.61
C LEU A 138 4.29 6.09 -9.35
N VAL A 139 4.40 7.42 -9.43
CA VAL A 139 4.91 8.26 -8.34
C VAL A 139 3.96 9.43 -8.12
N ARG A 140 3.71 9.75 -6.87
CA ARG A 140 3.03 10.97 -6.44
C ARG A 140 3.95 11.71 -5.49
N GLY A 141 4.30 12.96 -5.81
CA GLY A 141 5.21 13.79 -5.03
C GLY A 141 6.52 14.04 -5.75
N GLU A 142 7.61 14.10 -4.99
CA GLU A 142 8.93 14.41 -5.55
C GLU A 142 9.42 13.34 -6.53
N SER A 143 10.23 13.79 -7.49
CA SER A 143 10.89 12.93 -8.46
C SER A 143 11.73 11.83 -7.79
N LEU A 144 11.95 10.70 -8.49
CA LEU A 144 12.83 9.63 -8.04
C LEU A 144 14.32 10.02 -8.12
N ALA A 145 14.64 11.13 -8.73
CA ALA A 145 16.01 11.62 -8.78
C ALA A 145 16.60 11.83 -7.38
N PRO A 146 17.89 11.54 -7.18
CA PRO A 146 18.52 11.71 -5.87
C PRO A 146 18.56 13.15 -5.38
#